data_f4283e177fb467bbde61ed9bd4ceefa1
#
_entry.id   f4283e177fb467bbde61ed9bd4ceefa1
#
_cell.length_a   1.000
_cell.length_b   1.000
_cell.length_c   1.000
_cell.angle_alpha   90.00
_cell.angle_beta   90.00
_cell.angle_gamma   90.00
#
_symmetry.space_group_name_H-M   'P 1'
#
loop_
_entity.id
_entity.type
_entity.pdbx_description
1 polymer ?
#
loop_
_entity_poly.entity_id
_entity_poly.type
_entity_poly.pdbx_seq_one_letter_code
_entity_poly.pdbx_strand_id
1 'polypeptide(L)'
;MNIKLSLVILILMASATYAQCSQTKDVDMLVTASKLKNSGFVDGQTGRVTTDLYGDGKKDIIEYTFLSSTPPSTCDQSDRMSNLDNSPTLTFEITMHDGKSIDAAYMCTSIGISKKSHKGLKDIFCGPKYILRWNGDEYDTE
;
A
#
# COMPACT_ATOMS: atom_id res chain seq x y z
N MET A 1 -65.25 -6.08 -19.72
CA MET A 1 -64.08 -6.92 -19.33
C MET A 1 -62.84 -6.06 -19.38
N ASN A 2 -62.40 -5.52 -18.25
CA ASN A 2 -61.32 -4.54 -18.18
C ASN A 2 -59.99 -5.24 -17.90
N ILE A 3 -59.13 -5.29 -18.89
CA ILE A 3 -57.76 -5.79 -18.76
C ILE A 3 -56.92 -4.63 -18.31
N LYS A 4 -56.54 -4.62 -17.00
CA LYS A 4 -55.53 -3.70 -16.45
C LYS A 4 -54.17 -4.19 -16.88
N LEU A 5 -53.54 -3.48 -17.78
CA LEU A 5 -52.13 -3.70 -18.16
C LEU A 5 -51.22 -3.12 -17.07
N SER A 6 -50.71 -3.98 -16.18
CA SER A 6 -49.71 -3.60 -15.20
C SER A 6 -48.35 -3.47 -15.89
N LEU A 7 -47.89 -2.23 -16.03
CA LEU A 7 -46.55 -1.92 -16.52
C LEU A 7 -45.56 -2.11 -15.39
N VAL A 8 -44.85 -3.25 -15.37
CA VAL A 8 -43.75 -3.50 -14.43
C VAL A 8 -42.53 -2.79 -15.01
N ILE A 9 -42.19 -1.65 -14.41
CA ILE A 9 -40.93 -0.94 -14.69
C ILE A 9 -39.82 -1.68 -13.95
N LEU A 10 -39.03 -2.44 -14.69
CA LEU A 10 -37.82 -3.09 -14.18
C LEU A 10 -36.69 -2.03 -14.13
N ILE A 11 -36.49 -1.45 -12.96
CA ILE A 11 -35.37 -0.54 -12.73
C ILE A 11 -34.10 -1.40 -12.59
N LEU A 12 -33.32 -1.52 -13.65
CA LEU A 12 -31.97 -2.04 -13.57
C LEU A 12 -31.10 -1.03 -12.81
N MET A 13 -30.91 -1.28 -11.53
CA MET A 13 -29.87 -0.63 -10.75
C MET A 13 -28.50 -1.16 -11.25
N ALA A 14 -27.88 -0.44 -12.17
CA ALA A 14 -26.48 -0.64 -12.47
C ALA A 14 -25.67 -0.21 -11.25
N SER A 15 -25.34 -1.16 -10.38
CA SER A 15 -24.34 -0.97 -9.33
C SER A 15 -22.99 -0.77 -9.99
N ALA A 16 -22.57 0.49 -10.10
CA ALA A 16 -21.19 0.82 -10.43
C ALA A 16 -20.31 0.24 -9.30
N THR A 17 -19.71 -0.91 -9.55
CA THR A 17 -18.65 -1.43 -8.70
C THR A 17 -17.43 -0.53 -8.90
N TYR A 18 -17.31 0.47 -8.04
CA TYR A 18 -16.03 1.14 -7.87
C TYR A 18 -15.03 0.07 -7.47
N ALA A 19 -14.02 -0.16 -8.30
CA ALA A 19 -12.87 -0.95 -7.92
C ALA A 19 -12.19 -0.21 -6.77
N GLN A 20 -12.61 -0.52 -5.55
CA GLN A 20 -11.91 -0.07 -4.36
C GLN A 20 -10.50 -0.62 -4.45
N CYS A 21 -9.52 0.27 -4.38
CA CYS A 21 -8.15 -0.09 -4.07
C CYS A 21 -8.19 -0.99 -2.84
N SER A 22 -8.10 -2.29 -3.06
CA SER A 22 -8.35 -3.28 -2.03
C SER A 22 -7.29 -3.12 -0.94
N GLN A 23 -7.66 -2.46 0.15
CA GLN A 23 -6.95 -2.65 1.41
C GLN A 23 -7.18 -4.11 1.78
N THR A 24 -6.14 -4.89 1.64
CA THR A 24 -6.20 -6.29 2.01
C THR A 24 -6.47 -6.36 3.51
N LYS A 25 -7.55 -7.03 3.91
CA LYS A 25 -7.95 -7.24 5.32
C LYS A 25 -6.85 -7.88 6.18
N ASP A 26 -5.78 -8.34 5.54
CA ASP A 26 -4.67 -9.09 6.13
C ASP A 26 -3.36 -8.29 6.17
N VAL A 27 -3.43 -6.95 6.14
CA VAL A 27 -2.27 -6.07 6.23
C VAL A 27 -2.33 -5.23 7.50
N ASP A 28 -1.29 -5.33 8.31
CA ASP A 28 -1.06 -4.43 9.43
C ASP A 28 -0.31 -3.19 8.92
N MET A 29 -1.01 -2.06 8.86
CA MET A 29 -0.45 -0.80 8.37
C MET A 29 0.52 -0.21 9.39
N LEU A 30 1.78 0.01 9.00
CA LEU A 30 2.83 0.55 9.86
C LEU A 30 2.93 2.07 9.73
N VAL A 31 3.00 2.59 8.50
CA VAL A 31 3.18 4.02 8.26
C VAL A 31 2.46 4.44 6.98
N THR A 32 1.95 5.67 6.98
CA THR A 32 1.25 6.26 5.83
C THR A 32 1.78 7.67 5.60
N ALA A 33 2.25 7.96 4.40
CA ALA A 33 2.87 9.23 4.05
C ALA A 33 1.96 10.44 4.27
N SER A 34 0.65 10.32 3.94
CA SER A 34 -0.30 11.41 4.18
C SER A 34 -0.46 11.75 5.67
N LYS A 35 -0.42 10.75 6.56
CA LYS A 35 -0.45 10.98 8.01
C LYS A 35 0.82 11.69 8.49
N LEU A 36 1.98 11.32 7.95
CA LEU A 36 3.25 11.99 8.28
C LEU A 36 3.23 13.45 7.82
N LYS A 37 2.76 13.72 6.60
CA LYS A 37 2.58 15.09 6.10
C LYS A 37 1.71 15.92 7.04
N ASN A 38 0.58 15.37 7.46
CA ASN A 38 -0.34 16.04 8.38
C ASN A 38 0.24 16.25 9.79
N SER A 39 1.21 15.44 10.19
CA SER A 39 1.93 15.59 11.47
C SER A 39 3.17 16.48 11.38
N GLY A 40 3.42 17.11 10.22
CA GLY A 40 4.50 18.09 10.05
C GLY A 40 5.81 17.52 9.55
N PHE A 41 5.83 16.29 9.03
CA PHE A 41 7.03 15.76 8.37
C PHE A 41 7.39 16.60 7.15
N VAL A 42 8.68 16.86 6.99
CA VAL A 42 9.25 17.62 5.88
C VAL A 42 10.01 16.71 4.93
N ASP A 43 10.20 17.16 3.70
CA ASP A 43 10.91 16.41 2.66
C ASP A 43 12.30 15.97 3.11
N GLY A 44 12.63 14.70 2.86
CA GLY A 44 13.89 14.09 3.27
C GLY A 44 13.93 13.64 4.76
N GLN A 45 12.91 13.91 5.54
CA GLN A 45 12.87 13.47 6.94
C GLN A 45 12.72 11.96 7.04
N THR A 46 13.53 11.35 7.91
CA THR A 46 13.50 9.90 8.15
C THR A 46 12.71 9.54 9.41
N GLY A 47 12.22 8.31 9.42
CA GLY A 47 11.58 7.72 10.59
C GLY A 47 11.81 6.21 10.61
N ARG A 48 11.43 5.57 11.72
CA ARG A 48 11.61 4.13 11.93
C ARG A 48 10.35 3.49 12.47
N VAL A 49 10.09 2.28 12.00
CA VAL A 49 9.10 1.38 12.59
C VAL A 49 9.72 0.00 12.77
N THR A 50 9.23 -0.74 13.74
CA THR A 50 9.69 -2.11 13.99
C THR A 50 8.59 -3.10 13.66
N THR A 51 8.98 -4.24 13.11
CA THR A 51 8.07 -5.33 12.78
C THR A 51 8.82 -6.66 12.91
N ASP A 52 8.08 -7.76 12.82
CA ASP A 52 8.64 -9.11 12.81
C ASP A 52 8.39 -9.69 11.41
N LEU A 53 9.37 -9.61 10.52
CA LEU A 53 9.27 -10.09 9.16
C LEU A 53 9.44 -11.60 9.04
N TYR A 54 10.24 -12.22 9.92
CA TYR A 54 10.38 -13.68 9.95
C TYR A 54 9.21 -14.40 10.61
N GLY A 55 8.46 -13.73 11.49
CA GLY A 55 7.45 -14.37 12.32
C GLY A 55 8.03 -15.16 13.51
N ASP A 56 9.26 -14.86 13.91
CA ASP A 56 9.99 -15.54 14.99
C ASP A 56 9.95 -14.78 16.33
N GLY A 57 9.22 -13.66 16.38
CA GLY A 57 9.07 -12.82 17.56
C GLY A 57 10.18 -11.78 17.74
N LYS A 58 11.23 -11.80 16.91
CA LYS A 58 12.27 -10.78 16.92
C LYS A 58 11.91 -9.59 16.06
N LYS A 59 12.43 -8.42 16.41
CA LYS A 59 12.11 -7.18 15.73
C LYS A 59 13.14 -6.82 14.68
N ASP A 60 12.63 -6.63 13.46
CA ASP A 60 13.34 -6.03 12.35
C ASP A 60 12.99 -4.54 12.28
N ILE A 61 13.83 -3.73 11.68
CA ILE A 61 13.66 -2.28 11.59
C ILE A 61 13.38 -1.92 10.13
N ILE A 62 12.32 -1.16 9.90
CA ILE A 62 12.07 -0.47 8.63
C ILE A 62 12.38 1.01 8.87
N GLU A 63 13.44 1.49 8.25
CA GLU A 63 13.75 2.91 8.21
C GLU A 63 13.19 3.50 6.90
N TYR A 64 12.41 4.56 7.01
CA TYR A 64 11.79 5.18 5.85
C TYR A 64 12.21 6.66 5.73
N THR A 65 12.25 7.13 4.49
CA THR A 65 12.44 8.55 4.16
C THR A 65 11.16 9.09 3.54
N PHE A 66 10.67 10.18 4.11
CA PHE A 66 9.49 10.88 3.63
C PHE A 66 9.86 11.79 2.45
N LEU A 67 9.09 11.69 1.36
CA LEU A 67 9.21 12.54 0.17
C LEU A 67 7.90 13.31 -0.02
N SER A 68 7.97 14.62 0.04
CA SER A 68 6.78 15.49 0.05
C SER A 68 6.12 15.64 -1.32
N SER A 69 6.89 15.48 -2.39
CA SER A 69 6.40 15.58 -3.77
C SER A 69 6.98 14.45 -4.60
N THR A 70 6.10 13.59 -5.08
CA THR A 70 6.48 12.48 -5.96
C THR A 70 5.43 12.33 -7.05
N PRO A 71 5.80 11.72 -8.19
CA PRO A 71 4.82 11.38 -9.21
C PRO A 71 3.71 10.52 -8.60
N PRO A 72 2.46 10.74 -8.98
CA PRO A 72 1.34 10.02 -8.42
C PRO A 72 1.42 8.54 -8.77
N SER A 73 1.31 7.70 -7.78
CA SER A 73 0.93 6.31 -7.96
C SER A 73 -0.55 6.18 -7.58
N THR A 74 -1.43 6.32 -8.54
CA THR A 74 -2.85 6.11 -8.31
C THR A 74 -3.23 4.66 -8.60
N CYS A 75 -4.19 4.13 -7.86
CA CYS A 75 -4.78 2.84 -8.18
C CYS A 75 -5.58 2.87 -9.47
N ASP A 76 -6.04 4.03 -9.87
CA ASP A 76 -6.81 4.24 -11.08
C ASP A 76 -5.91 4.79 -12.18
N GLN A 77 -5.86 4.05 -13.28
CA GLN A 77 -5.08 4.44 -14.44
C GLN A 77 -5.80 5.47 -15.32
N SER A 78 -7.11 5.64 -15.15
CA SER A 78 -7.89 6.61 -15.91
C SER A 78 -7.59 8.05 -15.52
N ASP A 79 -7.16 8.27 -14.28
CA ASP A 79 -6.89 9.60 -13.74
C ASP A 79 -5.43 10.04 -13.80
N ARG A 80 -4.59 9.32 -14.54
CA ARG A 80 -3.15 9.58 -14.62
C ARG A 80 -2.77 10.99 -15.03
N MET A 81 -3.62 11.66 -15.78
CA MET A 81 -3.34 12.99 -16.31
C MET A 81 -3.88 14.12 -15.44
N SER A 82 -4.91 13.84 -14.65
CA SER A 82 -5.52 14.82 -13.75
C SER A 82 -4.85 14.88 -12.39
N ASN A 83 -4.23 13.80 -11.96
CA ASN A 83 -3.55 13.67 -10.68
C ASN A 83 -2.03 13.73 -10.87
N LEU A 84 -1.52 14.82 -11.41
CA LEU A 84 -0.18 15.30 -11.07
C LEU A 84 -0.23 15.70 -9.59
N ASP A 85 -0.64 14.77 -8.81
CA ASP A 85 -0.85 14.91 -7.41
C ASP A 85 0.52 14.90 -6.73
N ASN A 86 0.79 15.93 -5.97
CA ASN A 86 1.91 16.00 -5.05
C ASN A 86 1.69 15.09 -3.84
N SER A 87 1.16 13.91 -4.06
CA SER A 87 0.98 12.93 -2.99
C SER A 87 2.32 12.54 -2.40
N PRO A 88 2.45 12.62 -1.08
CA PRO A 88 3.69 12.23 -0.44
C PRO A 88 3.90 10.73 -0.55
N THR A 89 5.15 10.32 -0.65
CA THR A 89 5.56 8.92 -0.65
C THR A 89 6.67 8.65 0.35
N LEU A 90 7.02 7.39 0.47
CA LEU A 90 8.07 6.86 1.33
C LEU A 90 8.98 5.97 0.50
N THR A 91 10.29 6.15 0.62
CA THR A 91 11.26 5.10 0.32
C THR A 91 11.64 4.42 1.62
N PHE A 92 12.14 3.20 1.59
CA PHE A 92 12.49 2.51 2.82
C PHE A 92 13.61 1.48 2.63
N GLU A 93 14.29 1.21 3.73
CA GLU A 93 15.32 0.20 3.89
C GLU A 93 14.97 -0.67 5.10
N ILE A 94 15.33 -1.93 5.05
CA ILE A 94 15.06 -2.89 6.11
C ILE A 94 16.39 -3.34 6.72
N THR A 95 16.50 -3.24 8.04
CA THR A 95 17.56 -3.87 8.79
C THR A 95 16.99 -5.04 9.59
N MET A 96 17.36 -6.25 9.21
CA MET A 96 16.95 -7.48 9.87
C MET A 96 17.63 -7.62 11.23
N HIS A 97 17.00 -8.33 12.15
CA HIS A 97 17.56 -8.57 13.49
C HIS A 97 18.89 -9.35 13.49
N ASP A 98 19.22 -10.05 12.41
CA ASP A 98 20.52 -10.72 12.20
C ASP A 98 21.59 -9.81 11.59
N GLY A 99 21.26 -8.52 11.34
CA GLY A 99 22.15 -7.51 10.78
C GLY A 99 22.15 -7.41 9.26
N LYS A 100 21.36 -8.23 8.55
CA LYS A 100 21.21 -8.13 7.09
C LYS A 100 20.42 -6.86 6.74
N SER A 101 20.94 -6.07 5.79
CA SER A 101 20.22 -4.95 5.17
C SER A 101 19.59 -5.36 3.86
N ILE A 102 18.37 -4.90 3.63
CA ILE A 102 17.62 -5.10 2.39
C ILE A 102 17.13 -3.73 1.94
N ASP A 103 17.62 -3.27 0.80
CA ASP A 103 17.10 -2.06 0.15
C ASP A 103 15.83 -2.42 -0.63
N ALA A 104 14.76 -1.73 -0.33
CA ALA A 104 13.52 -1.84 -1.12
C ALA A 104 13.44 -0.64 -2.05
N ALA A 105 13.81 -0.82 -3.29
CA ALA A 105 13.84 0.22 -4.33
C ALA A 105 12.45 0.65 -4.81
N TYR A 106 11.50 0.80 -3.87
CA TYR A 106 10.12 1.17 -4.16
C TYR A 106 9.71 2.45 -3.45
N MET A 107 8.89 3.25 -4.13
CA MET A 107 8.21 4.40 -3.54
C MET A 107 6.76 4.02 -3.21
N CYS A 108 6.39 4.16 -1.94
CA CYS A 108 5.11 3.73 -1.41
C CYS A 108 4.36 4.91 -0.80
N THR A 109 3.05 4.99 -0.99
CA THR A 109 2.21 5.95 -0.24
C THR A 109 1.95 5.49 1.19
N SER A 110 2.15 4.19 1.44
CA SER A 110 2.08 3.58 2.77
C SER A 110 2.85 2.27 2.78
N ILE A 111 3.32 1.89 3.96
CA ILE A 111 4.02 0.63 4.20
C ILE A 111 3.23 -0.16 5.24
N GLY A 112 2.95 -1.41 4.94
CA GLY A 112 2.28 -2.34 5.83
C GLY A 112 2.86 -3.74 5.69
N ILE A 113 2.55 -4.61 6.66
CA ILE A 113 3.01 -6.00 6.68
C ILE A 113 1.82 -6.93 6.50
N SER A 114 1.91 -7.79 5.52
CA SER A 114 0.92 -8.84 5.28
C SER A 114 1.09 -9.98 6.28
N LYS A 115 0.00 -10.68 6.55
CA LYS A 115 0.04 -11.97 7.29
C LYS A 115 0.61 -13.10 6.44
N LYS A 116 0.67 -12.93 5.12
CA LYS A 116 1.25 -13.90 4.19
C LYS A 116 2.77 -13.78 4.15
N SER A 117 3.42 -14.89 3.86
CA SER A 117 4.88 -14.98 3.76
C SER A 117 5.28 -15.72 2.49
N HIS A 118 6.40 -15.30 1.90
CA HIS A 118 7.04 -15.98 0.78
C HIS A 118 8.51 -16.22 1.13
N LYS A 119 8.97 -17.45 0.90
CA LYS A 119 10.37 -17.87 1.17
C LYS A 119 10.90 -17.44 2.55
N GLY A 120 10.04 -17.50 3.58
CA GLY A 120 10.42 -17.25 4.96
C GLY A 120 10.26 -15.82 5.44
N LEU A 121 9.97 -14.85 4.59
CA LEU A 121 9.68 -13.47 5.01
C LEU A 121 8.23 -13.08 4.69
N LYS A 122 7.64 -12.26 5.54
CA LYS A 122 6.31 -11.70 5.32
C LYS A 122 6.32 -10.74 4.14
N ASP A 123 5.23 -10.72 3.40
CA ASP A 123 5.03 -9.79 2.30
C ASP A 123 4.87 -8.37 2.83
N ILE A 124 5.35 -7.40 2.07
CA ILE A 124 5.24 -5.98 2.39
C ILE A 124 4.20 -5.35 1.47
N PHE A 125 3.20 -4.70 2.07
CA PHE A 125 2.30 -3.84 1.34
C PHE A 125 2.97 -2.50 1.08
N CYS A 126 3.11 -2.14 -0.18
CA CYS A 126 3.61 -0.86 -0.68
C CYS A 126 2.43 -0.13 -1.34
N GLY A 127 1.78 0.75 -0.58
CA GLY A 127 0.62 1.46 -1.08
C GLY A 127 0.95 2.32 -2.31
N PRO A 128 -0.07 2.55 -3.14
CA PRO A 128 -1.48 2.22 -2.88
C PRO A 128 -1.90 0.80 -3.22
N LYS A 129 -1.13 0.01 -3.98
CA LYS A 129 -1.63 -1.26 -4.55
C LYS A 129 -0.65 -2.42 -4.65
N TYR A 130 0.63 -2.21 -4.39
CA TYR A 130 1.64 -3.24 -4.60
C TYR A 130 1.81 -4.12 -3.36
N ILE A 131 2.01 -5.41 -3.61
CA ILE A 131 2.51 -6.36 -2.63
C ILE A 131 3.91 -6.75 -3.06
N LEU A 132 4.87 -6.48 -2.21
CA LEU A 132 6.26 -6.88 -2.42
C LEU A 132 6.46 -8.24 -1.76
N ARG A 133 6.97 -9.20 -2.52
CA ARG A 133 7.23 -10.56 -2.07
C ARG A 133 8.72 -10.85 -2.04
N TRP A 134 9.14 -11.52 -1.00
CA TRP A 134 10.52 -11.97 -0.91
C TRP A 134 10.80 -13.10 -1.90
N ASN A 135 11.70 -12.90 -2.85
CA ASN A 135 12.06 -13.91 -3.85
C ASN A 135 13.23 -14.81 -3.41
N GLY A 136 13.84 -14.53 -2.26
CA GLY A 136 15.03 -15.19 -1.70
C GLY A 136 16.27 -14.31 -1.69
N ASP A 137 16.25 -13.19 -2.42
CA ASP A 137 17.33 -12.23 -2.54
C ASP A 137 16.86 -10.78 -2.31
N GLU A 138 15.73 -10.42 -2.88
CA GLU A 138 15.14 -9.09 -2.77
C GLU A 138 13.60 -9.15 -2.65
N TYR A 139 13.01 -8.03 -2.25
CA TYR A 139 11.57 -7.83 -2.36
C TYR A 139 11.20 -7.34 -3.75
N ASP A 140 10.26 -8.01 -4.41
CA ASP A 140 9.83 -7.71 -5.76
C ASP A 140 8.31 -7.77 -5.91
N THR A 141 7.78 -7.06 -6.92
CA THR A 141 6.38 -7.17 -7.35
C THR A 141 6.28 -8.30 -8.37
N GLU A 142 5.40 -9.27 -8.15
CA GLU A 142 4.99 -10.22 -9.19
C GLU A 142 3.95 -9.62 -10.12
#